data_72b5992abd4c0eae8a62ce6093565677
#
_entry.id   72b5992abd4c0eae8a62ce6093565677
#
_cell.length_a   1.000
_cell.length_b   1.000
_cell.length_c   1.000
_cell.angle_alpha   90.00
_cell.angle_beta   90.00
_cell.angle_gamma   90.00
#
_symmetry.space_group_name_H-M   'P 1'
#
loop_
_entity.id
_entity.type
_entity.pdbx_description
1 polymer ?
#
loop_
_entity_poly.entity_id
_entity_poly.type
_entity_poly.pdbx_seq_one_letter_code
_entity_poly.pdbx_strand_id
1 'polypeptide(L)'
;MKIYADASFLISLYTLDANSAIAGQTMRASDGERYVTVFGELEVVNALQLRVFRKELSESQIKSSLADFEKDMRDGILLLRPLPDQVFERAGELSRQPTARLGTRTADLLHVAAALELSADYLYSFDQQQRRIARAVGLKVN
;
A
#
# COMPACT_ATOMS: atom_id res chain seq x y z
N MET A 1 -13.71 -3.56 -10.55
CA MET A 1 -13.22 -3.60 -9.15
C MET A 1 -11.97 -2.76 -9.05
N LYS A 2 -11.89 -1.89 -8.07
CA LYS A 2 -10.74 -1.02 -7.81
C LYS A 2 -10.05 -1.43 -6.52
N ILE A 3 -8.76 -1.61 -6.58
CA ILE A 3 -7.94 -2.10 -5.47
C ILE A 3 -6.88 -1.05 -5.17
N TYR A 4 -6.77 -0.64 -3.93
CA TYR A 4 -5.66 0.18 -3.47
C TYR A 4 -4.63 -0.72 -2.78
N ALA A 5 -3.40 -0.74 -3.28
CA ALA A 5 -2.30 -1.49 -2.68
C ALA A 5 -1.41 -0.54 -1.87
N ASP A 6 -1.24 -0.81 -0.58
CA ASP A 6 -0.34 -0.04 0.27
C ASP A 6 1.11 -0.52 0.18
N ALA A 7 2.02 0.22 0.81
CA ALA A 7 3.44 -0.13 0.79
C ALA A 7 3.72 -1.49 1.43
N SER A 8 3.02 -1.88 2.49
CA SER A 8 3.26 -3.17 3.17
C SER A 8 2.96 -4.36 2.26
N PHE A 9 1.88 -4.27 1.48
CA PHE A 9 1.52 -5.28 0.49
C PHE A 9 2.53 -5.32 -0.67
N LEU A 10 2.88 -4.17 -1.21
CA LEU A 10 3.81 -4.05 -2.33
C LEU A 10 5.23 -4.52 -1.96
N ILE A 11 5.72 -4.19 -0.77
CA ILE A 11 7.01 -4.67 -0.29
C ILE A 11 7.05 -6.20 -0.25
N SER A 12 6.01 -6.84 0.28
CA SER A 12 5.91 -8.31 0.29
C SER A 12 5.77 -8.91 -1.11
N LEU A 13 5.15 -8.19 -2.05
CA LEU A 13 5.01 -8.64 -3.44
C LEU A 13 6.35 -8.62 -4.20
N TYR A 14 7.18 -7.61 -3.96
CA TYR A 14 8.44 -7.39 -4.70
C TYR A 14 9.70 -7.81 -3.96
N THR A 15 9.59 -8.29 -2.72
CA THR A 15 10.69 -8.90 -1.97
C THR A 15 10.29 -10.30 -1.51
N LEU A 16 11.21 -11.02 -0.89
CA LEU A 16 10.92 -12.33 -0.31
C LEU A 16 10.78 -12.20 1.21
N ASP A 17 9.56 -12.36 1.69
CA ASP A 17 9.23 -12.39 3.12
C ASP A 17 8.10 -13.40 3.42
N ALA A 18 7.64 -13.44 4.66
CA ALA A 18 6.59 -14.38 5.10
C ALA A 18 5.24 -14.19 4.38
N ASN A 19 4.96 -13.01 3.83
CA ASN A 19 3.70 -12.67 3.17
C ASN A 19 3.78 -12.76 1.64
N SER A 20 4.96 -12.98 1.05
CA SER A 20 5.17 -12.91 -0.40
C SER A 20 4.31 -13.92 -1.18
N ALA A 21 4.16 -15.13 -0.67
CA ALA A 21 3.32 -16.15 -1.32
C ALA A 21 1.85 -15.71 -1.36
N ILE A 22 1.35 -15.18 -0.25
CA ILE A 22 -0.03 -14.68 -0.14
C ILE A 22 -0.23 -13.46 -1.06
N ALA A 23 0.73 -12.53 -1.07
CA ALA A 23 0.68 -11.35 -1.95
C ALA A 23 0.58 -11.76 -3.42
N GLY A 24 1.42 -12.69 -3.86
CA GLY A 24 1.40 -13.21 -5.23
C GLY A 24 0.09 -13.93 -5.59
N GLN A 25 -0.46 -14.74 -4.67
CA GLN A 25 -1.76 -15.40 -4.87
C GLN A 25 -2.89 -14.38 -4.98
N THR A 26 -2.92 -13.39 -4.09
CA THR A 26 -3.92 -12.31 -4.08
C THR A 26 -3.90 -11.54 -5.40
N MET A 27 -2.71 -11.19 -5.89
CA MET A 27 -2.56 -10.52 -7.19
C MET A 27 -3.09 -11.35 -8.36
N ARG A 28 -2.79 -12.63 -8.39
CA ARG A 28 -3.26 -13.53 -9.47
C ARG A 28 -4.77 -13.78 -9.43
N ALA A 29 -5.36 -13.78 -8.24
CA ALA A 29 -6.78 -14.04 -8.06
C ALA A 29 -7.67 -12.82 -8.33
N SER A 30 -7.10 -11.63 -8.54
CA SER A 30 -7.85 -10.40 -8.74
C SER A 30 -7.77 -9.88 -10.17
N ASP A 31 -8.92 -9.52 -10.74
CA ASP A 31 -9.04 -8.95 -12.09
C ASP A 31 -9.24 -7.41 -12.06
N GLY A 32 -9.10 -6.79 -10.90
CA GLY A 32 -9.36 -5.36 -10.72
C GLY A 32 -8.19 -4.45 -11.12
N GLU A 33 -8.50 -3.18 -11.32
CA GLU A 33 -7.49 -2.12 -11.41
C GLU A 33 -6.78 -1.95 -10.07
N ARG A 34 -5.46 -1.93 -10.07
CA ARG A 34 -4.63 -1.86 -8.87
C ARG A 34 -3.94 -0.52 -8.80
N TYR A 35 -4.35 0.29 -7.84
CA TYR A 35 -3.83 1.64 -7.62
C TYR A 35 -2.72 1.64 -6.59
N VAL A 36 -1.66 2.39 -6.88
CA VAL A 36 -0.64 2.84 -5.95
C VAL A 36 -0.53 4.35 -6.06
N THR A 37 -0.40 5.05 -4.94
CA THR A 37 -0.20 6.51 -4.99
C THR A 37 1.29 6.85 -4.99
N VAL A 38 1.62 8.09 -5.40
CA VAL A 38 2.98 8.63 -5.30
C VAL A 38 3.53 8.57 -3.87
N PHE A 39 2.66 8.66 -2.87
CA PHE A 39 3.02 8.46 -1.46
C PHE A 39 3.39 7.00 -1.18
N GLY A 40 2.59 6.05 -1.66
CA GLY A 40 2.87 4.62 -1.54
C GLY A 40 4.14 4.21 -2.28
N GLU A 41 4.38 4.75 -3.46
CA GLU A 41 5.63 4.55 -4.21
C GLU A 41 6.84 5.01 -3.40
N LEU A 42 6.80 6.23 -2.83
CA LEU A 42 7.88 6.73 -1.98
C LEU A 42 8.13 5.83 -0.78
N GLU A 43 7.08 5.35 -0.12
CA GLU A 43 7.22 4.43 1.01
C GLU A 43 7.88 3.11 0.61
N VAL A 44 7.50 2.53 -0.54
CA VAL A 44 8.12 1.30 -1.05
C VAL A 44 9.61 1.52 -1.30
N VAL A 45 9.96 2.55 -2.05
CA VAL A 45 11.36 2.87 -2.38
C VAL A 45 12.18 3.08 -1.11
N ASN A 46 11.69 3.90 -0.18
CA ASN A 46 12.40 4.19 1.06
C ASN A 46 12.54 2.97 1.97
N ALA A 47 11.47 2.17 2.11
CA ALA A 47 11.50 0.96 2.92
C ALA A 47 12.52 -0.07 2.40
N LEU A 48 12.62 -0.21 1.08
CA LEU A 48 13.59 -1.11 0.45
C LEU A 48 15.04 -0.61 0.65
N GLN A 49 15.28 0.69 0.51
CA GLN A 49 16.59 1.28 0.79
C GLN A 49 16.99 1.14 2.27
N LEU A 50 16.03 1.26 3.20
CA LEU A 50 16.29 1.02 4.61
C LEU A 50 16.73 -0.43 4.90
N ARG A 51 16.25 -1.40 4.13
CA ARG A 51 16.72 -2.80 4.26
C ARG A 51 18.18 -2.97 3.85
N VAL A 52 18.64 -2.20 2.86
CA VAL A 52 20.08 -2.14 2.52
C VAL A 52 20.89 -1.55 3.68
N PHE A 53 20.43 -0.41 4.21
CA PHE A 53 21.08 0.23 5.36
C PHE A 53 21.18 -0.70 6.58
N ARG A 54 20.14 -1.48 6.83
CA ARG A 54 20.09 -2.46 7.93
C ARG A 54 20.83 -3.77 7.62
N LYS A 55 21.40 -3.89 6.43
CA LYS A 55 22.09 -5.10 5.95
C LYS A 55 21.19 -6.36 5.90
N GLU A 56 19.90 -6.17 5.75
CA GLU A 56 18.93 -7.25 5.60
C GLU A 56 18.91 -7.78 4.17
N LEU A 57 19.10 -6.91 3.19
CA LEU A 57 19.16 -7.22 1.76
C LEU A 57 20.35 -6.50 1.12
N SER A 58 20.89 -7.05 0.03
CA SER A 58 21.94 -6.42 -0.75
C SER A 58 21.41 -5.31 -1.67
N GLU A 59 22.27 -4.39 -2.07
CA GLU A 59 21.95 -3.37 -3.09
C GLU A 59 21.47 -4.00 -4.39
N SER A 60 22.07 -5.10 -4.81
CA SER A 60 21.70 -5.84 -6.02
C SER A 60 20.28 -6.41 -5.92
N GLN A 61 19.91 -6.99 -4.78
CA GLN A 61 18.56 -7.51 -4.55
C GLN A 61 17.52 -6.39 -4.58
N ILE A 62 17.80 -5.26 -3.94
CA ILE A 62 16.89 -4.11 -3.93
C ILE A 62 16.76 -3.48 -5.32
N LYS A 63 17.85 -3.35 -6.06
CA LYS A 63 17.81 -2.87 -7.43
C LYS A 63 16.91 -3.73 -8.32
N SER A 64 17.00 -5.05 -8.18
CA SER A 64 16.13 -6.00 -8.90
C SER A 64 14.66 -5.83 -8.50
N SER A 65 14.37 -5.75 -7.21
CA SER A 65 13.00 -5.56 -6.70
C SER A 65 12.38 -4.24 -7.19
N LEU A 66 13.14 -3.16 -7.16
CA LEU A 66 12.67 -1.86 -7.67
C LEU A 66 12.45 -1.88 -9.18
N ALA A 67 13.32 -2.56 -9.93
CA ALA A 67 13.15 -2.71 -11.38
C ALA A 67 11.86 -3.45 -11.74
N ASP A 68 11.50 -4.50 -11.00
CA ASP A 68 10.25 -5.24 -11.19
C ASP A 68 9.03 -4.38 -10.83
N PHE A 69 9.09 -3.66 -9.73
CA PHE A 69 8.04 -2.72 -9.31
C PHE A 69 7.79 -1.62 -10.36
N GLU A 70 8.86 -0.98 -10.83
CA GLU A 70 8.78 0.05 -11.88
C GLU A 70 8.29 -0.53 -13.21
N LYS A 71 8.69 -1.77 -13.54
CA LYS A 71 8.21 -2.46 -14.74
C LYS A 71 6.70 -2.67 -14.69
N ASP A 72 6.17 -3.15 -13.57
CA ASP A 72 4.73 -3.38 -13.41
C ASP A 72 3.93 -2.08 -13.49
N MET A 73 4.48 -0.95 -13.06
CA MET A 73 3.87 0.37 -13.29
C MET A 73 3.90 0.77 -14.77
N ARG A 74 5.00 0.56 -15.49
CA ARG A 74 5.08 0.85 -16.93
C ARG A 74 4.15 -0.02 -17.75
N ASP A 75 3.99 -1.28 -17.37
CA ASP A 75 3.15 -2.26 -18.07
C ASP A 75 1.65 -2.12 -17.70
N GLY A 76 1.30 -1.22 -16.79
CA GLY A 76 -0.07 -0.98 -16.38
C GLY A 76 -0.67 -2.05 -15.46
N ILE A 77 0.16 -2.93 -14.90
CA ILE A 77 -0.24 -3.90 -13.87
C ILE A 77 -0.57 -3.19 -12.56
N LEU A 78 0.23 -2.16 -12.25
CA LEU A 78 -0.02 -1.20 -11.19
C LEU A 78 -0.25 0.18 -11.82
N LEU A 79 -1.28 0.87 -11.38
CA LEU A 79 -1.66 2.18 -11.86
C LEU A 79 -1.25 3.24 -10.84
N LEU A 80 -0.16 3.96 -11.13
CA LEU A 80 0.31 5.06 -10.30
C LEU A 80 -0.69 6.22 -10.35
N ARG A 81 -1.11 6.72 -9.19
CA ARG A 81 -2.04 7.83 -9.03
C ARG A 81 -1.43 8.94 -8.19
N PRO A 82 -1.68 10.21 -8.50
CA PRO A 82 -1.38 11.30 -7.58
C PRO A 82 -2.20 11.12 -6.30
N LEU A 83 -1.74 11.73 -5.20
CA LEU A 83 -2.59 11.84 -4.01
C LEU A 83 -3.79 12.73 -4.35
N PRO A 84 -5.02 12.28 -4.06
CA PRO A 84 -6.20 13.13 -4.23
C PRO A 84 -6.11 14.44 -3.42
N ASP A 85 -6.65 15.53 -3.94
CA ASP A 85 -6.57 16.85 -3.30
C ASP A 85 -7.19 16.86 -1.88
N GLN A 86 -8.28 16.11 -1.68
CA GLN A 86 -8.97 16.02 -0.41
C GLN A 86 -8.40 14.98 0.56
N VAL A 87 -7.29 14.31 0.22
CA VAL A 87 -6.77 13.22 1.06
C VAL A 87 -6.44 13.64 2.49
N PHE A 88 -5.89 14.84 2.68
CA PHE A 88 -5.52 15.33 4.01
C PHE A 88 -6.75 15.71 4.84
N GLU A 89 -7.76 16.33 4.23
CA GLU A 89 -9.03 16.61 4.87
C GLU A 89 -9.72 15.31 5.29
N ARG A 90 -9.79 14.34 4.38
CA ARG A 90 -10.36 13.01 4.65
C ARG A 90 -9.62 12.28 5.76
N ALA A 91 -8.29 12.32 5.74
CA ALA A 91 -7.47 11.73 6.79
C ALA A 91 -7.70 12.41 8.15
N GLY A 92 -7.87 13.74 8.16
CA GLY A 92 -8.22 14.50 9.37
C GLY A 92 -9.59 14.09 9.95
N GLU A 93 -10.59 13.89 9.10
CA GLU A 93 -11.90 13.37 9.54
C GLU A 93 -11.78 11.96 10.14
N LEU A 94 -11.06 11.07 9.48
CA LEU A 94 -10.81 9.71 9.97
C LEU A 94 -10.06 9.72 11.31
N SER A 95 -9.12 10.64 11.50
CA SER A 95 -8.35 10.74 12.74
C SER A 95 -9.22 11.03 13.97
N ARG A 96 -10.31 11.75 13.80
CA ARG A 96 -11.13 12.23 14.94
C ARG A 96 -11.88 11.14 15.68
N GLN A 97 -12.20 10.02 15.05
CA GLN A 97 -12.89 8.91 15.69
C GLN A 97 -12.05 7.62 15.75
N PRO A 98 -11.61 7.03 14.62
CA PRO A 98 -10.86 5.78 14.66
C PRO A 98 -9.57 5.86 15.46
N THR A 99 -8.83 6.97 15.39
CA THR A 99 -7.53 7.11 16.08
C THR A 99 -7.66 7.02 17.59
N ALA A 100 -8.68 7.63 18.18
CA ALA A 100 -8.88 7.58 19.63
C ALA A 100 -9.09 6.15 20.15
N ARG A 101 -9.67 5.28 19.34
CA ARG A 101 -9.91 3.87 19.70
C ARG A 101 -8.82 2.92 19.24
N LEU A 102 -8.25 3.16 18.06
CA LEU A 102 -7.38 2.21 17.38
C LEU A 102 -5.89 2.59 17.45
N GLY A 103 -5.57 3.82 17.88
CA GLY A 103 -4.19 4.30 17.95
C GLY A 103 -3.52 4.38 16.59
N THR A 104 -4.24 4.88 15.57
CA THR A 104 -3.77 4.91 14.19
C THR A 104 -2.66 5.95 13.98
N ARG A 105 -1.70 5.63 13.09
CA ARG A 105 -0.63 6.55 12.69
C ARG A 105 -1.09 7.38 11.50
N THR A 106 -0.44 8.54 11.30
CA THR A 106 -0.75 9.46 10.19
C THR A 106 -0.64 8.78 8.83
N ALA A 107 0.41 8.00 8.60
CA ALA A 107 0.59 7.27 7.33
C ALA A 107 -0.55 6.26 7.06
N ASP A 108 -1.02 5.57 8.09
CA ASP A 108 -2.14 4.63 7.97
C ASP A 108 -3.43 5.35 7.54
N LEU A 109 -3.67 6.53 8.12
CA LEU A 109 -4.82 7.38 7.77
C LEU A 109 -4.73 7.88 6.33
N LEU A 110 -3.54 8.27 5.86
CA LEU A 110 -3.35 8.75 4.48
C LEU A 110 -3.63 7.64 3.46
N HIS A 111 -3.20 6.41 3.71
CA HIS A 111 -3.50 5.29 2.82
C HIS A 111 -4.99 4.98 2.76
N VAL A 112 -5.67 4.93 3.90
CA VAL A 112 -7.12 4.66 3.92
C VAL A 112 -7.89 5.82 3.28
N ALA A 113 -7.52 7.07 3.58
CA ALA A 113 -8.12 8.25 2.95
C ALA A 113 -7.94 8.23 1.43
N ALA A 114 -6.73 7.94 0.95
CA ALA A 114 -6.45 7.82 -0.48
C ALA A 114 -7.28 6.72 -1.15
N ALA A 115 -7.41 5.56 -0.51
CA ALA A 115 -8.24 4.48 -1.01
C ALA A 115 -9.72 4.91 -1.16
N LEU A 116 -10.25 5.63 -0.16
CA LEU A 116 -11.63 6.15 -0.20
C LEU A 116 -11.80 7.21 -1.30
N GLU A 117 -10.90 8.18 -1.41
CA GLU A 117 -10.96 9.24 -2.42
C GLU A 117 -10.79 8.72 -3.85
N LEU A 118 -10.04 7.63 -4.03
CA LEU A 118 -9.92 6.92 -5.31
C LEU A 118 -11.10 5.96 -5.58
N SER A 119 -12.07 5.90 -4.68
CA SER A 119 -13.22 5.00 -4.75
C SER A 119 -12.81 3.53 -4.88
N ALA A 120 -11.81 3.11 -4.11
CA ALA A 120 -11.38 1.73 -4.06
C ALA A 120 -12.43 0.85 -3.36
N ASP A 121 -12.62 -0.36 -3.87
CA ASP A 121 -13.46 -1.39 -3.25
C ASP A 121 -12.68 -2.16 -2.19
N TYR A 122 -11.37 -2.30 -2.40
CA TYR A 122 -10.46 -3.07 -1.57
C TYR A 122 -9.22 -2.28 -1.19
N LEU A 123 -8.76 -2.50 0.04
CA LEU A 123 -7.41 -2.17 0.48
C LEU A 123 -6.61 -3.47 0.58
N TYR A 124 -5.54 -3.58 -0.20
CA TYR A 124 -4.54 -4.65 -0.04
C TYR A 124 -3.42 -4.17 0.87
N SER A 125 -3.31 -4.79 2.03
CA SER A 125 -2.37 -4.42 3.09
C SER A 125 -2.05 -5.60 3.98
N PHE A 126 -0.83 -5.67 4.48
CA PHE A 126 -0.44 -6.55 5.58
C PHE A 126 -0.30 -5.82 6.91
N ASP A 127 -0.46 -4.50 6.92
CA ASP A 127 -0.46 -3.71 8.15
C ASP A 127 -1.80 -3.85 8.87
N GLN A 128 -1.77 -4.39 10.10
CA GLN A 128 -2.98 -4.67 10.86
C GLN A 128 -3.72 -3.40 11.28
N GLN A 129 -3.02 -2.30 11.55
CA GLN A 129 -3.65 -1.03 11.88
C GLN A 129 -4.40 -0.44 10.69
N GLN A 130 -3.78 -0.43 9.51
CA GLN A 130 -4.47 0.00 8.28
C GLN A 130 -5.69 -0.86 7.98
N ARG A 131 -5.58 -2.18 8.12
CA ARG A 131 -6.71 -3.11 7.92
C ARG A 131 -7.86 -2.84 8.87
N ARG A 132 -7.58 -2.51 10.14
CA ARG A 132 -8.60 -2.15 11.12
C ARG A 132 -9.33 -0.86 10.74
N ILE A 133 -8.59 0.18 10.35
CA ILE A 133 -9.19 1.44 9.90
C ILE A 133 -10.03 1.20 8.65
N ALA A 134 -9.50 0.48 7.66
CA ALA A 134 -10.19 0.18 6.42
C ALA A 134 -11.54 -0.50 6.65
N ARG A 135 -11.56 -1.53 7.52
CA ARG A 135 -12.81 -2.21 7.89
C ARG A 135 -13.79 -1.29 8.60
N ALA A 136 -13.29 -0.43 9.50
CA ALA A 136 -14.13 0.52 10.25
C ALA A 136 -14.85 1.53 9.35
N VAL A 137 -14.30 1.80 8.16
CA VAL A 137 -14.89 2.72 7.17
C VAL A 137 -15.54 2.02 5.97
N GLY A 138 -15.68 0.70 6.03
CA GLY A 138 -16.40 -0.09 5.04
C GLY A 138 -15.59 -0.57 3.83
N LEU A 139 -14.26 -0.36 3.81
CA LEU A 139 -13.40 -0.95 2.81
C LEU A 139 -13.20 -2.45 3.07
N LYS A 140 -13.24 -3.24 2.01
CA LYS A 140 -12.84 -4.64 2.07
C LYS A 140 -11.31 -4.73 2.15
N VAL A 141 -10.81 -5.78 2.78
CA VAL A 141 -9.36 -6.03 2.86
C VAL A 141 -9.02 -7.42 2.32
N ASN A 142 -7.78 -7.59 1.85
CA ASN A 142 -7.27 -8.90 1.42
C ASN A 142 -7.17 -9.92 2.55
#